data_676a497ae469ab83e7089598a786c6c2
#
_entry.id   676a497ae469ab83e7089598a786c6c2
#
_cell.length_a   1.000
_cell.length_b   1.000
_cell.length_c   1.000
_cell.angle_alpha   90.00
_cell.angle_beta   90.00
_cell.angle_gamma   90.00
#
_symmetry.space_group_name_H-M   'P 1'
#
loop_
_entity.id
_entity.type
_entity.pdbx_description
1 polymer ?
#
loop_
_entity_poly.entity_id
_entity_poly.type
_entity_poly.pdbx_seq_one_letter_code
_entity_poly.pdbx_strand_id
1 'polypeptide(L)'
;MPRASHPHAMQPRKPGSTRTAPPQMPPKFPMQGRYRAYTLFDWTGLIYLLLGFLALRIVWALGNGEEAWNFVMDQFQSPIYIGFHILSLISVIFVGVRFFGFFPKAQPPRIGPLKPPPQPVILAGLYAAWIGVTLVMTLILTGALSQ
;
A
#
# COMPACT_ATOMS: atom_id res chain seq x y z
N MET A 1 -4.42 35.06 28.25
CA MET A 1 -5.35 33.96 28.55
C MET A 1 -4.54 32.76 29.02
N PRO A 2 -4.75 32.22 30.23
CA PRO A 2 -4.08 31.01 30.66
C PRO A 2 -4.57 29.85 29.77
N ARG A 3 -3.64 29.19 29.10
CA ARG A 3 -3.94 27.95 28.36
C ARG A 3 -4.43 26.92 29.36
N ALA A 4 -5.64 26.43 29.16
CA ALA A 4 -6.17 25.31 29.94
C ALA A 4 -5.19 24.15 29.79
N SER A 5 -4.41 23.87 30.83
CA SER A 5 -3.54 22.72 30.86
C SER A 5 -4.44 21.49 31.06
N HIS A 6 -4.46 20.59 30.13
CA HIS A 6 -5.01 19.24 30.33
C HIS A 6 -3.95 18.39 31.03
N PRO A 7 -3.96 18.28 32.37
CA PRO A 7 -2.83 17.73 33.15
C PRO A 7 -2.47 16.30 32.72
N HIS A 8 -3.48 15.50 32.38
CA HIS A 8 -3.26 14.10 31.97
C HIS A 8 -2.76 13.91 30.53
N ALA A 9 -3.13 14.82 29.61
CA ALA A 9 -2.67 14.77 28.23
C ALA A 9 -1.22 15.25 28.05
N MET A 10 -0.73 16.05 29.01
CA MET A 10 0.58 16.71 28.97
C MET A 10 1.65 15.94 29.78
N GLN A 11 1.26 14.99 30.60
CA GLN A 11 2.21 14.24 31.42
C GLN A 11 3.08 13.31 30.55
N PRO A 12 4.38 13.19 30.84
CA PRO A 12 5.25 12.23 30.19
C PRO A 12 4.74 10.81 30.41
N ARG A 13 4.49 10.08 29.34
CA ARG A 13 4.04 8.68 29.41
C ARG A 13 5.14 7.69 29.80
N LYS A 14 6.39 8.13 29.81
CA LYS A 14 7.56 7.33 30.16
C LYS A 14 8.36 8.06 31.22
N PRO A 15 8.86 7.35 32.26
CA PRO A 15 9.79 7.94 33.22
C PRO A 15 10.99 8.57 32.51
N GLY A 16 11.41 9.76 32.90
CA GLY A 16 12.53 10.48 32.29
C GLY A 16 12.20 11.28 31.01
N SER A 17 10.97 11.21 30.51
CA SER A 17 10.55 12.05 29.38
C SER A 17 10.25 13.47 29.86
N THR A 18 10.90 14.46 29.25
CA THR A 18 10.70 15.89 29.54
C THR A 18 9.60 16.54 28.71
N ARG A 19 8.87 15.75 27.91
CA ARG A 19 7.87 16.30 26.99
C ARG A 19 6.60 16.70 27.76
N THR A 20 6.43 18.00 27.93
CA THR A 20 5.30 18.61 28.62
C THR A 20 4.28 19.28 27.68
N ALA A 21 4.57 19.33 26.37
CA ALA A 21 3.69 19.92 25.37
C ALA A 21 3.36 18.94 24.24
N PRO A 22 2.16 19.06 23.61
CA PRO A 22 1.84 18.27 22.43
C PRO A 22 2.89 18.54 21.33
N PRO A 23 3.13 17.52 20.44
CA PRO A 23 4.04 17.73 19.32
C PRO A 23 3.50 18.84 18.43
N GLN A 24 4.36 19.80 18.14
CA GLN A 24 4.03 20.83 17.16
C GLN A 24 4.05 20.22 15.74
N MET A 25 3.10 20.68 14.92
CA MET A 25 3.08 20.31 13.52
C MET A 25 4.27 20.91 12.79
N PRO A 26 4.98 20.15 11.94
CA PRO A 26 6.09 20.68 11.19
C PRO A 26 5.66 21.85 10.29
N PRO A 27 6.51 22.88 10.06
CA PRO A 27 6.15 24.06 9.27
C PRO A 27 5.83 23.72 7.79
N LYS A 28 6.39 22.64 7.27
CA LYS A 28 6.14 22.16 5.89
C LYS A 28 5.27 20.89 5.87
N PHE A 29 4.31 20.77 6.80
CA PHE A 29 3.32 19.69 6.75
C PHE A 29 2.48 19.79 5.44
N PRO A 30 2.13 18.67 4.78
CA PRO A 30 2.40 17.27 5.15
C PRO A 30 3.71 16.68 4.58
N MET A 31 4.46 17.44 3.81
CA MET A 31 5.62 16.96 3.03
C MET A 31 6.95 16.97 3.79
N GLN A 32 6.93 16.97 5.14
CA GLN A 32 8.14 17.00 5.96
C GLN A 32 8.29 15.79 6.87
N GLY A 33 9.52 15.28 7.00
CA GLY A 33 9.87 14.20 7.91
C GLY A 33 9.10 12.91 7.65
N ARG A 34 8.64 12.26 8.72
CA ARG A 34 7.86 11.02 8.65
C ARG A 34 6.51 11.19 7.95
N TYR A 35 5.93 12.39 7.98
CA TYR A 35 4.63 12.65 7.36
C TYR A 35 4.67 12.51 5.84
N ARG A 36 5.79 12.87 5.20
CA ARG A 36 5.97 12.67 3.75
C ARG A 36 5.69 11.23 3.31
N ALA A 37 6.18 10.26 4.07
CA ALA A 37 5.98 8.85 3.73
C ALA A 37 4.52 8.40 3.88
N TYR A 38 3.80 8.93 4.87
CA TYR A 38 2.36 8.67 5.03
C TYR A 38 1.56 9.35 3.93
N THR A 39 1.85 10.61 3.63
CA THR A 39 1.18 11.34 2.53
C THR A 39 1.37 10.64 1.19
N LEU A 40 2.59 10.19 0.86
CA LEU A 40 2.84 9.42 -0.36
C LEU A 40 2.09 8.10 -0.37
N PHE A 41 1.95 7.44 0.79
CA PHE A 41 1.14 6.24 0.91
C PHE A 41 -0.35 6.52 0.65
N ASP A 42 -0.89 7.60 1.19
CA ASP A 42 -2.28 7.99 0.98
C ASP A 42 -2.56 8.37 -0.49
N TRP A 43 -1.61 9.05 -1.15
CA TRP A 43 -1.72 9.39 -2.57
C TRP A 43 -1.79 8.16 -3.49
N THR A 44 -1.24 7.01 -3.09
CA THR A 44 -1.40 5.78 -3.87
C THR A 44 -2.86 5.31 -3.94
N GLY A 45 -3.70 5.71 -2.99
CA GLY A 45 -5.14 5.44 -3.00
C GLY A 45 -5.83 6.00 -4.25
N LEU A 46 -5.41 7.18 -4.73
CA LEU A 46 -5.93 7.74 -5.99
C LEU A 46 -5.56 6.87 -7.19
N ILE A 47 -4.34 6.35 -7.23
CA ILE A 47 -3.89 5.44 -8.30
C ILE A 47 -4.73 4.17 -8.30
N TYR A 48 -5.00 3.58 -7.14
CA TYR A 48 -5.87 2.40 -7.03
C TYR A 48 -7.31 2.67 -7.42
N LEU A 49 -7.84 3.85 -7.12
CA LEU A 49 -9.16 4.26 -7.59
C LEU A 49 -9.22 4.29 -9.12
N LEU A 50 -8.23 4.89 -9.76
CA LEU A 50 -8.14 4.94 -11.23
C LEU A 50 -7.96 3.53 -11.83
N LEU A 51 -7.16 2.66 -11.20
CA LEU A 51 -7.06 1.25 -11.59
C LEU A 51 -8.40 0.52 -11.48
N GLY A 52 -9.19 0.81 -10.45
CA GLY A 52 -10.54 0.28 -10.29
C GLY A 52 -11.47 0.67 -11.46
N PHE A 53 -11.46 1.94 -11.87
CA PHE A 53 -12.21 2.38 -13.06
C PHE A 53 -11.71 1.73 -14.35
N LEU A 54 -10.40 1.53 -14.46
CA LEU A 54 -9.82 0.83 -15.61
C LEU A 54 -10.26 -0.63 -15.65
N ALA A 55 -10.27 -1.32 -14.52
CA ALA A 55 -10.76 -2.68 -14.41
C ALA A 55 -12.26 -2.79 -14.78
N LEU A 56 -13.09 -1.86 -14.29
CA LEU A 56 -14.51 -1.78 -14.66
C LEU A 56 -14.67 -1.59 -16.18
N ARG A 57 -13.84 -0.76 -16.80
CA ARG A 57 -13.85 -0.54 -18.24
C ARG A 57 -13.48 -1.79 -19.02
N ILE A 58 -12.51 -2.59 -18.55
CA ILE A 58 -12.14 -3.88 -19.17
C ILE A 58 -13.31 -4.86 -19.09
N VAL A 59 -13.93 -4.99 -17.92
CA VAL A 59 -15.10 -5.88 -17.72
C VAL A 59 -16.26 -5.45 -18.59
N TRP A 60 -16.51 -4.14 -18.69
CA TRP A 60 -17.53 -3.58 -19.58
C TRP A 60 -17.25 -3.94 -21.05
N ALA A 61 -16.01 -3.76 -21.52
CA ALA A 61 -15.61 -4.08 -22.90
C ALA A 61 -15.79 -5.59 -23.20
N LEU A 62 -15.42 -6.44 -22.24
CA LEU A 62 -15.63 -7.89 -22.37
C LEU A 62 -17.11 -8.27 -22.52
N GLY A 63 -18.01 -7.57 -21.81
CA GLY A 63 -19.47 -7.79 -21.91
C GLY A 63 -20.12 -7.21 -23.17
N ASN A 64 -19.47 -6.28 -23.88
CA ASN A 64 -20.01 -5.62 -25.08
C ASN A 64 -19.47 -6.16 -26.41
N GLY A 65 -18.69 -7.22 -26.37
CA GLY A 65 -18.24 -7.94 -27.56
C GLY A 65 -16.87 -7.54 -28.07
N GLU A 66 -16.48 -8.16 -29.18
CA GLU A 66 -15.12 -8.10 -29.72
C GLU A 66 -14.70 -6.68 -30.13
N GLU A 67 -15.58 -5.91 -30.72
CA GLU A 67 -15.27 -4.55 -31.18
C GLU A 67 -14.92 -3.63 -29.98
N ALA A 68 -15.74 -3.69 -28.93
CA ALA A 68 -15.49 -2.92 -27.71
C ALA A 68 -14.20 -3.36 -27.00
N TRP A 69 -13.93 -4.66 -27.01
CA TRP A 69 -12.70 -5.23 -26.46
C TRP A 69 -11.47 -4.73 -27.20
N ASN A 70 -11.44 -4.87 -28.52
CA ASN A 70 -10.33 -4.45 -29.36
C ASN A 70 -10.06 -2.95 -29.20
N PHE A 71 -11.11 -2.12 -29.17
CA PHE A 71 -10.99 -0.68 -28.95
C PHE A 71 -10.30 -0.35 -27.61
N VAL A 72 -10.64 -1.04 -26.52
CA VAL A 72 -10.01 -0.81 -25.20
C VAL A 72 -8.57 -1.33 -25.20
N MET A 73 -8.31 -2.48 -25.80
CA MET A 73 -6.96 -3.07 -25.88
C MET A 73 -6.00 -2.19 -26.71
N ASP A 74 -6.46 -1.63 -27.80
CA ASP A 74 -5.67 -0.69 -28.62
C ASP A 74 -5.30 0.58 -27.84
N GLN A 75 -6.24 1.10 -27.02
CA GLN A 75 -5.94 2.25 -26.17
C GLN A 75 -4.86 1.96 -25.12
N PHE A 76 -4.77 0.73 -24.61
CA PHE A 76 -3.75 0.36 -23.65
C PHE A 76 -2.32 0.41 -24.20
N GLN A 77 -2.18 0.36 -25.52
CA GLN A 77 -0.88 0.53 -26.19
C GLN A 77 -0.44 2.00 -26.28
N SER A 78 -1.31 2.93 -25.93
CA SER A 78 -0.95 4.35 -25.96
C SER A 78 0.07 4.71 -24.87
N PRO A 79 0.98 5.67 -25.13
CA PRO A 79 2.00 6.07 -24.16
C PRO A 79 1.44 6.53 -22.80
N ILE A 80 0.24 7.11 -22.80
CA ILE A 80 -0.43 7.57 -21.56
C ILE A 80 -0.80 6.37 -20.68
N TYR A 81 -1.42 5.34 -21.28
CA TYR A 81 -1.79 4.14 -20.52
C TYR A 81 -0.56 3.34 -20.09
N ILE A 82 0.47 3.23 -20.92
CA ILE A 82 1.73 2.60 -20.56
C ILE A 82 2.36 3.32 -19.36
N GLY A 83 2.44 4.65 -19.42
CA GLY A 83 2.95 5.46 -18.32
C GLY A 83 2.14 5.28 -17.01
N PHE A 84 0.81 5.23 -17.13
CA PHE A 84 -0.07 4.96 -15.99
C PHE A 84 0.14 3.56 -15.40
N HIS A 85 0.32 2.52 -16.23
CA HIS A 85 0.60 1.16 -15.75
C HIS A 85 1.95 1.06 -15.04
N ILE A 86 2.99 1.75 -15.56
CA ILE A 86 4.30 1.82 -14.88
C ILE A 86 4.16 2.51 -13.51
N LEU A 87 3.46 3.65 -13.44
CA LEU A 87 3.19 4.35 -12.19
C LEU A 87 2.43 3.47 -11.20
N SER A 88 1.43 2.73 -11.69
CA SER A 88 0.64 1.79 -10.89
C SER A 88 1.49 0.65 -10.35
N LEU A 89 2.38 0.07 -11.16
CA LEU A 89 3.31 -0.97 -10.73
C LEU A 89 4.24 -0.46 -9.63
N ILE A 90 4.83 0.72 -9.79
CA ILE A 90 5.66 1.34 -8.76
C ILE A 90 4.87 1.54 -7.46
N SER A 91 3.61 1.99 -7.57
CA SER A 91 2.73 2.19 -6.42
C SER A 91 2.40 0.88 -5.70
N VAL A 92 2.13 -0.19 -6.43
CA VAL A 92 1.86 -1.53 -5.86
C VAL A 92 3.09 -2.06 -5.11
N ILE A 93 4.29 -1.94 -5.71
CA ILE A 93 5.53 -2.34 -5.06
C ILE A 93 5.76 -1.51 -3.79
N PHE A 94 5.62 -0.20 -3.87
CA PHE A 94 5.80 0.70 -2.73
C PHE A 94 4.85 0.36 -1.57
N VAL A 95 3.56 0.19 -1.86
CA VAL A 95 2.56 -0.16 -0.84
C VAL A 95 2.81 -1.56 -0.26
N GLY A 96 3.11 -2.55 -1.11
CA GLY A 96 3.39 -3.92 -0.68
C GLY A 96 4.57 -3.99 0.29
N VAL A 97 5.69 -3.36 -0.05
CA VAL A 97 6.89 -3.30 0.80
C VAL A 97 6.59 -2.61 2.14
N ARG A 98 5.86 -1.49 2.11
CA ARG A 98 5.45 -0.77 3.33
C ARG A 98 4.52 -1.62 4.20
N PHE A 99 3.52 -2.24 3.61
CA PHE A 99 2.55 -3.08 4.30
C PHE A 99 3.22 -4.28 4.97
N PHE A 100 4.09 -4.98 4.25
CA PHE A 100 4.84 -6.11 4.81
C PHE A 100 5.72 -5.68 5.99
N GLY A 101 6.31 -4.49 5.94
CA GLY A 101 7.08 -3.94 7.07
C GLY A 101 6.24 -3.63 8.32
N PHE A 102 4.93 -3.39 8.18
CA PHE A 102 4.01 -3.16 9.29
C PHE A 102 3.42 -4.45 9.85
N PHE A 103 3.20 -5.45 9.02
CA PHE A 103 2.51 -6.68 9.39
C PHE A 103 3.11 -7.40 10.61
N PRO A 104 4.43 -7.65 10.70
CA PRO A 104 5.02 -8.29 11.88
C PRO A 104 4.90 -7.44 13.15
N LYS A 105 4.84 -6.11 13.02
CA LYS A 105 4.72 -5.18 14.16
C LYS A 105 3.31 -5.14 14.73
N ALA A 106 2.31 -5.49 13.92
CA ALA A 106 0.91 -5.55 14.32
C ALA A 106 0.55 -6.91 14.97
N GLN A 107 1.46 -7.88 14.95
CA GLN A 107 1.20 -9.19 15.56
C GLN A 107 1.05 -9.09 17.07
N PRO A 108 0.05 -9.77 17.66
CA PRO A 108 -0.08 -9.86 19.10
C PRO A 108 1.11 -10.64 19.70
N PRO A 109 1.47 -10.39 20.97
CA PRO A 109 2.60 -11.07 21.62
C PRO A 109 2.40 -12.60 21.75
N ARG A 110 1.15 -13.07 21.67
CA ARG A 110 0.77 -14.48 21.66
C ARG A 110 -0.46 -14.71 20.78
N ILE A 111 -0.49 -15.81 20.09
CA ILE A 111 -1.64 -16.30 19.29
C ILE A 111 -2.11 -17.59 19.97
N GLY A 112 -3.03 -17.46 20.94
CA GLY A 112 -3.42 -18.56 21.80
C GLY A 112 -2.23 -19.10 22.64
N PRO A 113 -1.95 -20.40 22.65
CA PRO A 113 -0.82 -21.00 23.36
C PRO A 113 0.53 -20.77 22.66
N LEU A 114 0.52 -20.34 21.40
CA LEU A 114 1.72 -20.24 20.55
C LEU A 114 2.30 -18.83 20.55
N LYS A 115 3.63 -18.74 20.48
CA LYS A 115 4.33 -17.50 20.18
C LYS A 115 4.38 -17.31 18.66
N PRO A 116 4.13 -16.08 18.15
CA PRO A 116 4.27 -15.82 16.74
C PRO A 116 5.73 -16.06 16.28
N PRO A 117 5.93 -16.45 15.01
CA PRO A 117 7.26 -16.60 14.46
C PRO A 117 8.08 -15.31 14.55
N PRO A 118 9.42 -15.38 14.54
CA PRO A 118 10.27 -14.19 14.49
C PRO A 118 9.95 -13.31 13.26
N GLN A 119 10.07 -11.99 13.41
CA GLN A 119 9.78 -11.04 12.33
C GLN A 119 10.41 -11.37 10.97
N PRO A 120 11.70 -11.80 10.89
CA PRO A 120 12.31 -12.16 9.61
C PRO A 120 11.61 -13.32 8.91
N VAL A 121 11.13 -14.31 9.66
CA VAL A 121 10.41 -15.47 9.10
C VAL A 121 9.06 -15.05 8.54
N ILE A 122 8.33 -14.18 9.24
CA ILE A 122 7.06 -13.63 8.76
C ILE A 122 7.29 -12.84 7.46
N LEU A 123 8.31 -11.98 7.43
CA LEU A 123 8.64 -11.20 6.25
C LEU A 123 9.04 -12.09 5.07
N ALA A 124 9.90 -13.07 5.30
CA ALA A 124 10.31 -14.02 4.26
C ALA A 124 9.09 -14.77 3.68
N GLY A 125 8.17 -15.22 4.54
CA GLY A 125 6.93 -15.87 4.12
C GLY A 125 6.03 -14.95 3.28
N LEU A 126 5.87 -13.69 3.67
CA LEU A 126 5.07 -12.70 2.91
C LEU A 126 5.68 -12.42 1.53
N TYR A 127 6.99 -12.21 1.45
CA TYR A 127 7.65 -11.98 0.16
C TYR A 127 7.63 -13.23 -0.72
N ALA A 128 7.86 -14.42 -0.15
CA ALA A 128 7.79 -15.68 -0.89
C ALA A 128 6.37 -15.91 -1.45
N ALA A 129 5.33 -15.69 -0.65
CA ALA A 129 3.94 -15.77 -1.10
C ALA A 129 3.65 -14.76 -2.21
N TRP A 130 4.07 -13.50 -2.05
CA TRP A 130 3.85 -12.45 -3.05
C TRP A 130 4.51 -12.77 -4.38
N ILE A 131 5.80 -13.15 -4.35
CA ILE A 131 6.55 -13.53 -5.55
C ILE A 131 5.93 -14.79 -6.17
N GLY A 132 5.60 -15.80 -5.36
CA GLY A 132 5.00 -17.04 -5.83
C GLY A 132 3.68 -16.82 -6.54
N VAL A 133 2.76 -16.06 -5.94
CA VAL A 133 1.47 -15.70 -6.56
C VAL A 133 1.69 -14.89 -7.85
N THR A 134 2.61 -13.93 -7.84
CA THR A 134 2.92 -13.13 -9.03
C THR A 134 3.43 -14.01 -10.18
N LEU A 135 4.34 -14.94 -9.91
CA LEU A 135 4.85 -15.88 -10.91
C LEU A 135 3.75 -16.77 -11.47
N VAL A 136 2.94 -17.38 -10.60
CA VAL A 136 1.83 -18.25 -11.02
C VAL A 136 0.85 -17.47 -11.89
N MET A 137 0.44 -16.28 -11.47
CA MET A 137 -0.47 -15.44 -12.26
C MET A 137 0.14 -15.02 -13.60
N THR A 138 1.43 -14.71 -13.64
CA THR A 138 2.13 -14.40 -14.89
C THR A 138 2.13 -15.59 -15.83
N LEU A 139 2.43 -16.79 -15.33
CA LEU A 139 2.41 -18.03 -16.14
C LEU A 139 1.01 -18.35 -16.69
N ILE A 140 -0.03 -18.13 -15.89
CA ILE A 140 -1.43 -18.30 -16.34
C ILE A 140 -1.75 -17.29 -17.46
N LEU A 141 -1.48 -16.01 -17.22
CA LEU A 141 -1.84 -14.93 -18.15
C LEU A 141 -1.05 -14.96 -19.46
N THR A 142 0.18 -15.47 -19.44
CA THR A 142 1.00 -15.66 -20.65
C THR A 142 0.64 -16.93 -21.42
N GLY A 143 -0.26 -17.75 -20.91
CA GLY A 143 -0.62 -19.02 -21.53
C GLY A 143 0.47 -20.10 -21.44
N ALA A 144 1.53 -19.87 -20.65
CA ALA A 144 2.65 -20.82 -20.53
C ALA A 144 2.25 -22.17 -19.91
N LEU A 145 1.13 -22.24 -19.22
CA LEU A 145 0.58 -23.47 -18.62
C LEU A 145 -0.45 -24.19 -19.52
N SER A 146 -0.81 -23.61 -20.67
CA SER A 146 -1.83 -24.13 -21.59
C SER A 146 -1.25 -24.67 -22.91
N GLN A 147 0.09 -24.72 -23.03
CA GLN A 147 0.80 -25.29 -24.18
C GLN A 147 1.15 -26.75 -23.95
#